data_7e79da910b4567bc7d361f0f5ac5cfdd
#
_entry.id   7e79da910b4567bc7d361f0f5ac5cfdd
#
_cell.length_a   1.000
_cell.length_b   1.000
_cell.length_c   1.000
_cell.angle_alpha   90.00
_cell.angle_beta   90.00
_cell.angle_gamma   90.00
#
_symmetry.space_group_name_H-M   'P 1'
#
loop_
_entity.id
_entity.type
_entity.pdbx_description
1 polymer ?
#
loop_
_entity_poly.entity_id
_entity_poly.type
_entity_poly.pdbx_seq_one_letter_code
_entity_poly.pdbx_strand_id
1 'polypeptide(L)'
;MNILIDFTQIPIQKVGVGVYARETFFELLRDTNNKYCCLVQDDDKDMLNTLKSSKIIFVKSKWFRFFFFRFFLEQFYIPWICYKYKINIVHSLHYSFPLIPLRAKKVVTIHDLTFFIYPKAHTIFKRYYFRFFIRFACRFADEIICVSNSTLNDLNLHIKPIKSKTQVIPLACEQPKVFDLESINNTKAKFGLHRKYLLFIGTLEPRKNIVNLLIAFEKIVKNDSCIDLVIVGKKGWFYNDTLTKVQELNIANRVIFTGFVTTEEKFIILSGAYAFIYPSIYEGFGLPVLESITYKIPTVTSNISSLPEVVGQAAILMNPNNIDSIYN
;
A
#
# COMPACT_ATOMS: atom_id res chain seq x y z
N MET A 1 10.03 -8.09 -25.71
CA MET A 1 9.37 -6.77 -25.88
C MET A 1 10.15 -5.71 -25.12
N ASN A 2 9.95 -4.42 -25.44
CA ASN A 2 10.51 -3.30 -24.68
C ASN A 2 9.38 -2.71 -23.80
N ILE A 3 9.56 -2.73 -22.50
CA ILE A 3 8.54 -2.32 -21.51
C ILE A 3 9.07 -1.13 -20.74
N LEU A 4 8.31 -0.03 -20.71
CA LEU A 4 8.58 1.11 -19.84
C LEU A 4 7.76 0.98 -18.57
N ILE A 5 8.42 1.15 -17.41
CA ILE A 5 7.77 1.14 -16.10
C ILE A 5 8.05 2.47 -15.41
N ASP A 6 6.97 3.14 -14.98
CA ASP A 6 7.03 4.45 -14.36
C ASP A 6 7.02 4.35 -12.83
N PHE A 7 8.19 4.60 -12.21
CA PHE A 7 8.35 4.70 -10.76
C PHE A 7 8.39 6.14 -10.26
N THR A 8 8.17 7.13 -11.11
CA THR A 8 8.33 8.55 -10.72
C THR A 8 7.38 9.00 -9.63
N GLN A 9 6.25 8.30 -9.47
CA GLN A 9 5.24 8.57 -8.44
C GLN A 9 5.47 7.82 -7.14
N ILE A 10 6.41 6.88 -7.11
CA ILE A 10 6.66 6.02 -5.96
C ILE A 10 7.50 6.78 -4.93
N PRO A 11 7.06 6.88 -3.67
CA PRO A 11 7.84 7.54 -2.62
C PRO A 11 9.08 6.72 -2.27
N ILE A 12 10.15 7.40 -1.76
CA ILE A 12 11.38 6.74 -1.32
C ILE A 12 11.09 5.70 -0.25
N GLN A 13 10.29 6.08 0.74
CA GLN A 13 9.82 5.13 1.75
C GLN A 13 8.74 4.24 1.13
N LYS A 14 9.12 3.02 0.77
CA LYS A 14 8.26 2.04 0.12
C LYS A 14 7.20 1.54 1.10
N VAL A 15 5.99 2.05 1.00
CA VAL A 15 4.81 1.57 1.72
C VAL A 15 3.66 1.37 0.74
N GLY A 16 2.81 0.40 0.96
CA GLY A 16 1.65 0.14 0.09
C GLY A 16 2.02 0.04 -1.39
N VAL A 17 1.64 1.05 -2.18
CA VAL A 17 1.94 1.13 -3.63
C VAL A 17 3.44 1.02 -3.93
N GLY A 18 4.31 1.52 -3.05
CA GLY A 18 5.75 1.40 -3.22
C GLY A 18 6.25 -0.03 -3.10
N VAL A 19 5.70 -0.81 -2.17
CA VAL A 19 5.99 -2.24 -2.03
C VAL A 19 5.51 -2.98 -3.28
N TYR A 20 4.26 -2.77 -3.69
CA TYR A 20 3.72 -3.32 -4.93
C TYR A 20 4.63 -3.07 -6.14
N ALA A 21 4.98 -1.81 -6.35
CA ALA A 21 5.79 -1.40 -7.51
C ALA A 21 7.13 -2.12 -7.54
N ARG A 22 7.80 -2.20 -6.38
CA ARG A 22 9.09 -2.86 -6.22
C ARG A 22 8.98 -4.37 -6.49
N GLU A 23 8.07 -5.05 -5.79
CA GLU A 23 7.93 -6.50 -5.89
C GLU A 23 7.48 -6.94 -7.29
N THR A 24 6.50 -6.24 -7.87
CA THR A 24 6.07 -6.49 -9.26
C THR A 24 7.24 -6.37 -10.23
N PHE A 25 8.09 -5.36 -10.04
CA PHE A 25 9.22 -5.17 -10.94
C PHE A 25 10.27 -6.27 -10.79
N PHE A 26 10.59 -6.71 -9.58
CA PHE A 26 11.52 -7.82 -9.37
C PHE A 26 11.02 -9.12 -10.01
N GLU A 27 9.73 -9.40 -9.91
CA GLU A 27 9.15 -10.56 -10.57
C GLU A 27 9.19 -10.44 -12.10
N LEU A 28 8.89 -9.27 -12.65
CA LEU A 28 8.99 -9.02 -14.09
C LEU A 28 10.41 -9.22 -14.64
N LEU A 29 11.45 -8.92 -13.84
CA LEU A 29 12.84 -9.11 -14.22
C LEU A 29 13.25 -10.59 -14.33
N ARG A 30 12.51 -11.52 -13.74
CA ARG A 30 12.73 -12.96 -13.92
C ARG A 30 12.45 -13.40 -15.36
N ASP A 31 11.59 -12.68 -16.07
CA ASP A 31 11.37 -12.88 -17.49
C ASP A 31 12.55 -12.34 -18.31
N THR A 32 13.34 -13.26 -18.82
CA THR A 32 14.56 -12.93 -19.60
C THR A 32 14.28 -12.48 -21.03
N ASN A 33 13.06 -12.59 -21.53
CA ASN A 33 12.68 -12.28 -22.91
C ASN A 33 12.41 -10.78 -23.14
N ASN A 34 12.22 -10.01 -22.07
CA ASN A 34 11.88 -8.61 -22.14
C ASN A 34 13.06 -7.69 -21.79
N LYS A 35 13.01 -6.47 -22.33
CA LYS A 35 13.91 -5.35 -21.96
C LYS A 35 13.09 -4.31 -21.23
N TYR A 36 13.65 -3.74 -20.17
CA TYR A 36 12.94 -2.78 -19.33
C TYR A 36 13.57 -1.40 -19.40
N CYS A 37 12.75 -0.38 -19.50
CA CYS A 37 13.11 1.02 -19.34
C CYS A 37 12.40 1.55 -18.10
N CYS A 38 13.15 1.94 -17.07
CA CYS A 38 12.61 2.34 -15.78
C CYS A 38 12.81 3.84 -15.56
N LEU A 39 11.72 4.56 -15.35
CA LEU A 39 11.77 5.95 -14.91
C LEU A 39 11.81 5.98 -13.39
N VAL A 40 12.92 6.40 -12.81
CA VAL A 40 13.14 6.41 -11.36
C VAL A 40 13.59 7.78 -10.88
N GLN A 41 13.30 8.08 -9.63
CA GLN A 41 13.86 9.26 -8.97
C GLN A 41 15.36 9.02 -8.72
N ASP A 42 16.18 10.06 -8.84
CA ASP A 42 17.65 9.96 -8.76
C ASP A 42 18.18 9.62 -7.36
N ASP A 43 17.35 9.80 -6.34
CA ASP A 43 17.66 9.47 -4.95
C ASP A 43 17.05 8.14 -4.47
N ASP A 44 16.37 7.40 -5.33
CA ASP A 44 15.90 6.05 -5.04
C ASP A 44 17.06 5.03 -5.13
N LYS A 45 17.97 5.12 -4.14
CA LYS A 45 19.18 4.29 -4.08
C LYS A 45 18.86 2.79 -4.06
N ASP A 46 17.78 2.41 -3.43
CA ASP A 46 17.36 1.00 -3.35
C ASP A 46 17.09 0.44 -4.73
N MET A 47 16.31 1.15 -5.55
CA MET A 47 16.05 0.74 -6.93
C MET A 47 17.30 0.78 -7.79
N LEU A 48 18.11 1.85 -7.67
CA LEU A 48 19.30 2.05 -8.50
C LEU A 48 20.44 1.07 -8.20
N ASN A 49 20.61 0.67 -6.94
CA ASN A 49 21.69 -0.26 -6.54
C ASN A 49 21.34 -1.72 -6.82
N THR A 50 20.08 -2.09 -6.76
CA THR A 50 19.63 -3.47 -6.90
C THR A 50 19.64 -3.93 -8.37
N LEU A 51 19.60 -3.01 -9.33
CA LEU A 51 19.30 -3.30 -10.74
C LEU A 51 20.46 -3.02 -11.68
N LYS A 52 21.61 -3.63 -11.45
CA LYS A 52 22.72 -3.62 -12.39
C LYS A 52 22.56 -4.75 -13.41
N SER A 53 21.74 -4.55 -14.44
CA SER A 53 21.54 -5.48 -15.54
C SER A 53 21.64 -4.77 -16.89
N SER A 54 22.29 -5.38 -17.88
CA SER A 54 22.36 -4.86 -19.26
C SER A 54 21.01 -4.76 -19.98
N LYS A 55 19.96 -5.36 -19.41
CA LYS A 55 18.59 -5.33 -19.97
C LYS A 55 17.75 -4.18 -19.44
N ILE A 56 18.29 -3.37 -18.53
CA ILE A 56 17.57 -2.30 -17.87
C ILE A 56 18.19 -0.96 -18.23
N ILE A 57 17.37 -0.04 -18.70
CA ILE A 57 17.74 1.34 -18.95
C ILE A 57 17.09 2.19 -17.86
N PHE A 58 17.91 2.85 -17.03
CA PHE A 58 17.43 3.80 -16.05
C PHE A 58 17.42 5.21 -16.63
N VAL A 59 16.26 5.83 -16.55
CA VAL A 59 16.11 7.27 -16.75
C VAL A 59 15.82 7.89 -15.41
N LYS A 60 16.80 8.59 -14.85
CA LYS A 60 16.73 9.17 -13.52
C LYS A 60 16.71 10.71 -13.57
N SER A 61 15.94 11.34 -12.71
CA SER A 61 15.92 12.79 -12.56
C SER A 61 15.39 13.21 -11.20
N LYS A 62 16.04 14.19 -10.57
CA LYS A 62 15.55 14.87 -9.37
C LYS A 62 14.24 15.65 -9.61
N TRP A 63 13.95 16.04 -10.84
CA TRP A 63 12.76 16.78 -11.22
C TRP A 63 11.48 15.94 -11.14
N PHE A 64 11.57 14.61 -11.15
CA PHE A 64 10.43 13.72 -11.01
C PHE A 64 9.70 13.85 -9.65
N ARG A 65 10.31 14.46 -8.64
CA ARG A 65 9.65 14.75 -7.35
C ARG A 65 8.66 15.91 -7.41
N PHE A 66 8.87 16.87 -8.30
CA PHE A 66 8.04 18.05 -8.38
C PHE A 66 6.81 17.78 -9.23
N PHE A 67 5.63 17.94 -8.64
CA PHE A 67 4.35 17.60 -9.26
C PHE A 67 4.17 18.20 -10.66
N PHE A 68 4.41 19.50 -10.84
CA PHE A 68 4.26 20.16 -12.13
C PHE A 68 5.26 19.65 -13.17
N PHE A 69 6.53 19.52 -12.82
CA PHE A 69 7.54 18.96 -13.71
C PHE A 69 7.22 17.51 -14.06
N ARG A 70 6.76 16.71 -13.10
CA ARG A 70 6.36 15.32 -13.34
C ARG A 70 5.22 15.24 -14.35
N PHE A 71 4.20 16.11 -14.23
CA PHE A 71 3.12 16.17 -15.22
C PHE A 71 3.65 16.42 -16.63
N PHE A 72 4.52 17.44 -16.81
CA PHE A 72 5.12 17.72 -18.11
C PHE A 72 6.00 16.58 -18.61
N LEU A 73 6.80 15.99 -17.74
CA LEU A 73 7.64 14.84 -18.09
C LEU A 73 6.78 13.64 -18.49
N GLU A 74 5.71 13.37 -17.79
CA GLU A 74 4.77 12.30 -18.11
C GLU A 74 4.13 12.52 -19.48
N GLN A 75 3.71 13.77 -19.81
CA GLN A 75 3.01 14.05 -21.04
C GLN A 75 3.92 14.21 -22.27
N PHE A 76 5.17 14.64 -22.12
CA PHE A 76 6.08 14.91 -23.25
C PHE A 76 7.31 14.02 -23.26
N TYR A 77 7.91 13.78 -22.11
CA TYR A 77 9.15 13.02 -22.04
C TYR A 77 8.93 11.51 -22.17
N ILE A 78 7.88 10.94 -21.57
CA ILE A 78 7.54 9.52 -21.76
C ILE A 78 7.26 9.21 -23.25
N PRO A 79 6.45 9.99 -24.00
CA PRO A 79 6.28 9.79 -25.44
C PRO A 79 7.59 9.80 -26.21
N TRP A 80 8.50 10.74 -25.88
CA TRP A 80 9.83 10.80 -26.51
C TRP A 80 10.68 9.54 -26.19
N ILE A 81 10.68 9.08 -24.93
CA ILE A 81 11.35 7.82 -24.54
C ILE A 81 10.75 6.63 -25.30
N CYS A 82 9.43 6.57 -25.40
CA CYS A 82 8.74 5.51 -26.14
C CYS A 82 9.22 5.45 -27.60
N TYR A 83 9.37 6.60 -28.24
CA TYR A 83 9.91 6.67 -29.58
C TYR A 83 11.39 6.25 -29.63
N LYS A 84 12.23 6.85 -28.78
CA LYS A 84 13.69 6.63 -28.74
C LYS A 84 14.07 5.15 -28.50
N TYR A 85 13.39 4.50 -27.56
CA TYR A 85 13.71 3.11 -27.15
C TYR A 85 12.73 2.09 -27.74
N LYS A 86 11.90 2.47 -28.69
CA LYS A 86 10.92 1.59 -29.36
C LYS A 86 10.09 0.79 -28.34
N ILE A 87 9.52 1.49 -27.36
CA ILE A 87 8.73 0.90 -26.30
C ILE A 87 7.45 0.29 -26.86
N ASN A 88 7.13 -0.94 -26.46
CA ASN A 88 5.91 -1.64 -26.84
C ASN A 88 4.78 -1.47 -25.81
N ILE A 89 5.14 -1.37 -24.51
CA ILE A 89 4.19 -1.24 -23.41
C ILE A 89 4.70 -0.16 -22.45
N VAL A 90 3.80 0.73 -22.04
CA VAL A 90 3.99 1.66 -20.93
C VAL A 90 3.13 1.20 -19.78
N HIS A 91 3.75 0.78 -18.66
CA HIS A 91 3.05 0.40 -17.45
C HIS A 91 3.16 1.51 -16.41
N SER A 92 2.06 2.20 -16.19
CA SER A 92 1.90 3.18 -15.11
C SER A 92 1.44 2.46 -13.85
N LEU A 93 2.33 2.41 -12.85
CA LEU A 93 2.09 1.70 -11.58
C LEU A 93 1.16 2.47 -10.63
N HIS A 94 0.70 3.63 -11.05
CA HIS A 94 -0.23 4.50 -10.33
C HIS A 94 -1.19 5.13 -11.34
N TYR A 95 -2.24 5.80 -10.90
CA TYR A 95 -3.38 6.24 -11.71
C TYR A 95 -3.08 7.09 -12.94
N SER A 96 -1.99 7.91 -12.95
CA SER A 96 -1.69 8.79 -14.08
C SER A 96 -0.80 8.13 -15.12
N PHE A 97 -0.94 8.57 -16.37
CA PHE A 97 -0.22 8.05 -17.53
C PHE A 97 -0.22 9.08 -18.67
N PRO A 98 0.61 8.92 -19.73
CA PRO A 98 0.61 9.82 -20.87
C PRO A 98 -0.76 9.86 -21.58
N LEU A 99 -1.33 11.06 -21.69
CA LEU A 99 -2.62 11.29 -22.38
C LEU A 99 -2.44 11.28 -23.90
N ILE A 100 -1.27 11.71 -24.37
CA ILE A 100 -0.91 11.75 -25.78
C ILE A 100 -0.98 10.34 -26.38
N PRO A 101 -1.54 10.18 -27.59
CA PRO A 101 -1.52 8.90 -28.29
C PRO A 101 -0.10 8.35 -28.46
N LEU A 102 0.11 7.09 -28.09
CA LEU A 102 1.37 6.39 -28.23
C LEU A 102 1.18 5.17 -29.15
N ARG A 103 2.26 4.75 -29.82
CA ARG A 103 2.30 3.44 -30.48
C ARG A 103 2.38 2.30 -29.47
N ALA A 104 2.93 2.58 -28.27
CA ALA A 104 3.00 1.66 -27.16
C ALA A 104 1.62 1.47 -26.52
N LYS A 105 1.30 0.25 -26.10
CA LYS A 105 0.12 -0.04 -25.30
C LYS A 105 0.25 0.56 -23.92
N LYS A 106 -0.83 1.11 -23.39
CA LYS A 106 -0.91 1.74 -22.06
C LYS A 106 -1.59 0.82 -21.07
N VAL A 107 -0.87 0.40 -20.06
CA VAL A 107 -1.36 -0.39 -18.92
C VAL A 107 -1.34 0.49 -17.68
N VAL A 108 -2.44 0.53 -16.93
CA VAL A 108 -2.59 1.38 -15.74
C VAL A 108 -3.04 0.54 -14.56
N THR A 109 -2.31 0.62 -13.44
CA THR A 109 -2.73 -0.05 -12.20
C THR A 109 -3.57 0.88 -11.34
N ILE A 110 -4.74 0.42 -10.93
CA ILE A 110 -5.65 1.10 -10.00
C ILE A 110 -5.63 0.35 -8.67
N HIS A 111 -5.14 1.04 -7.63
CA HIS A 111 -4.98 0.47 -6.30
C HIS A 111 -6.24 0.56 -5.45
N ASP A 112 -6.95 1.66 -5.52
CA ASP A 112 -8.21 1.91 -4.80
C ASP A 112 -9.04 3.01 -5.47
N LEU A 113 -10.24 3.26 -4.97
CA LEU A 113 -11.11 4.34 -5.40
C LEU A 113 -11.34 5.39 -4.29
N THR A 114 -10.39 5.57 -3.36
CA THR A 114 -10.53 6.52 -2.24
C THR A 114 -10.84 7.93 -2.68
N PHE A 115 -10.37 8.37 -3.84
CA PHE A 115 -10.70 9.68 -4.42
C PHE A 115 -12.19 9.84 -4.73
N PHE A 116 -12.92 8.76 -4.94
CA PHE A 116 -14.37 8.74 -5.18
C PHE A 116 -15.15 8.47 -3.90
N ILE A 117 -14.74 7.49 -3.10
CA ILE A 117 -15.47 6.96 -1.94
C ILE A 117 -15.22 7.83 -0.70
N TYR A 118 -13.96 8.26 -0.49
CA TYR A 118 -13.55 9.10 0.65
C TYR A 118 -12.95 10.44 0.18
N PRO A 119 -13.71 11.27 -0.57
CA PRO A 119 -13.16 12.50 -1.19
C PRO A 119 -12.64 13.52 -0.17
N LYS A 120 -13.19 13.53 1.04
CA LYS A 120 -12.73 14.42 2.13
C LYS A 120 -11.37 14.03 2.68
N ALA A 121 -10.92 12.82 2.39
CA ALA A 121 -9.61 12.30 2.75
C ALA A 121 -8.47 12.89 1.92
N HIS A 122 -8.75 13.62 0.88
CA HIS A 122 -7.77 14.14 -0.07
C HIS A 122 -7.92 15.64 -0.27
N THR A 123 -6.81 16.32 -0.57
CA THR A 123 -6.88 17.72 -0.98
C THR A 123 -7.72 17.87 -2.25
N ILE A 124 -8.39 19.01 -2.39
CA ILE A 124 -9.27 19.31 -3.53
C ILE A 124 -8.55 19.04 -4.86
N PHE A 125 -7.30 19.52 -4.97
CA PHE A 125 -6.49 19.34 -6.16
C PHE A 125 -6.24 17.85 -6.48
N LYS A 126 -5.73 17.05 -5.52
CA LYS A 126 -5.49 15.60 -5.70
C LYS A 126 -6.77 14.86 -6.08
N ARG A 127 -7.88 15.21 -5.44
CA ARG A 127 -9.19 14.61 -5.71
C ARG A 127 -9.59 14.75 -7.18
N TYR A 128 -9.56 15.97 -7.72
CA TYR A 128 -9.94 16.21 -9.13
C TYR A 128 -8.93 15.63 -10.09
N TYR A 129 -7.64 15.79 -9.83
CA TYR A 129 -6.55 15.24 -10.64
C TYR A 129 -6.67 13.73 -10.82
N PHE A 130 -6.72 12.97 -9.73
CA PHE A 130 -6.77 11.51 -9.84
C PHE A 130 -8.13 11.01 -10.34
N ARG A 131 -9.24 11.66 -10.00
CA ARG A 131 -10.54 11.35 -10.62
C ARG A 131 -10.52 11.53 -12.13
N PHE A 132 -9.86 12.57 -12.62
CA PHE A 132 -9.70 12.79 -14.05
C PHE A 132 -8.89 11.65 -14.69
N PHE A 133 -7.71 11.33 -14.14
CA PHE A 133 -6.85 10.30 -14.70
C PHE A 133 -7.48 8.91 -14.66
N ILE A 134 -8.17 8.55 -13.58
CA ILE A 134 -8.88 7.26 -13.47
C ILE A 134 -9.99 7.17 -14.53
N ARG A 135 -10.81 8.22 -14.71
CA ARG A 135 -11.82 8.24 -15.77
C ARG A 135 -11.20 8.17 -17.16
N PHE A 136 -10.09 8.86 -17.35
CA PHE A 136 -9.40 8.87 -18.63
C PHE A 136 -8.76 7.49 -18.91
N ALA A 137 -8.19 6.83 -17.90
CA ALA A 137 -7.69 5.46 -18.01
C ALA A 137 -8.81 4.51 -18.44
N CYS A 138 -9.98 4.57 -17.80
CA CYS A 138 -11.15 3.73 -18.16
C CYS A 138 -11.61 3.90 -19.63
N ARG A 139 -11.26 5.00 -20.25
CA ARG A 139 -11.68 5.29 -21.63
C ARG A 139 -10.59 5.05 -22.67
N PHE A 140 -9.32 5.27 -22.32
CA PHE A 140 -8.22 5.39 -23.29
C PHE A 140 -6.98 4.55 -22.98
N ALA A 141 -6.90 3.89 -21.83
CA ALA A 141 -5.88 2.87 -21.61
C ALA A 141 -6.24 1.60 -22.41
N ASP A 142 -5.24 0.84 -22.82
CA ASP A 142 -5.46 -0.45 -23.45
C ASP A 142 -5.92 -1.50 -22.42
N GLU A 143 -5.29 -1.44 -21.23
CA GLU A 143 -5.59 -2.35 -20.14
C GLU A 143 -5.51 -1.67 -18.77
N ILE A 144 -6.42 -2.03 -17.87
CA ILE A 144 -6.45 -1.61 -16.48
C ILE A 144 -6.27 -2.82 -15.59
N ILE A 145 -5.29 -2.76 -14.71
CA ILE A 145 -5.08 -3.73 -13.66
C ILE A 145 -5.74 -3.21 -12.38
N CYS A 146 -6.69 -3.96 -11.83
CA CYS A 146 -7.27 -3.74 -10.51
C CYS A 146 -6.63 -4.71 -9.53
N VAL A 147 -6.24 -4.24 -8.36
CA VAL A 147 -5.52 -5.06 -7.36
C VAL A 147 -6.43 -6.05 -6.60
N SER A 148 -7.75 -5.90 -6.75
CA SER A 148 -8.75 -6.76 -6.11
C SER A 148 -10.08 -6.72 -6.89
N ASN A 149 -10.95 -7.72 -6.67
CA ASN A 149 -12.32 -7.69 -7.16
C ASN A 149 -13.11 -6.53 -6.54
N SER A 150 -12.86 -6.21 -5.28
CA SER A 150 -13.44 -5.04 -4.63
C SER A 150 -13.11 -3.76 -5.39
N THR A 151 -11.84 -3.54 -5.75
CA THR A 151 -11.43 -2.37 -6.56
C THR A 151 -12.09 -2.36 -7.93
N LEU A 152 -12.21 -3.51 -8.60
CA LEU A 152 -12.91 -3.60 -9.89
C LEU A 152 -14.40 -3.30 -9.76
N ASN A 153 -15.05 -3.78 -8.71
CA ASN A 153 -16.47 -3.51 -8.45
C ASN A 153 -16.69 -2.01 -8.18
N ASP A 154 -15.84 -1.38 -7.37
CA ASP A 154 -15.88 0.06 -7.13
C ASP A 154 -15.69 0.85 -8.43
N LEU A 155 -14.74 0.42 -9.28
CA LEU A 155 -14.51 1.03 -10.57
C LEU A 155 -15.77 1.00 -11.44
N ASN A 156 -16.41 -0.16 -11.55
CA ASN A 156 -17.66 -0.37 -12.30
C ASN A 156 -18.83 0.45 -11.73
N LEU A 157 -18.85 0.67 -10.41
CA LEU A 157 -19.91 1.42 -9.74
C LEU A 157 -19.78 2.93 -9.98
N HIS A 158 -18.55 3.45 -9.92
CA HIS A 158 -18.30 4.89 -9.96
C HIS A 158 -17.98 5.46 -11.34
N ILE A 159 -17.64 4.61 -12.33
CA ILE A 159 -17.19 5.06 -13.66
C ILE A 159 -17.88 4.27 -14.76
N LYS A 160 -18.59 4.98 -15.63
CA LYS A 160 -19.25 4.44 -16.82
C LYS A 160 -19.12 5.43 -17.98
N PRO A 161 -18.88 4.97 -19.22
CA PRO A 161 -18.53 3.61 -19.61
C PRO A 161 -17.03 3.29 -19.38
N ILE A 162 -16.70 2.04 -19.06
CA ILE A 162 -15.34 1.52 -19.11
C ILE A 162 -15.14 0.90 -20.48
N LYS A 163 -14.21 1.44 -21.28
CA LYS A 163 -13.87 0.94 -22.62
C LYS A 163 -12.58 0.13 -22.63
N SER A 164 -11.70 0.37 -21.67
CA SER A 164 -10.45 -0.36 -21.49
C SER A 164 -10.72 -1.78 -21.03
N LYS A 165 -9.88 -2.72 -21.44
CA LYS A 165 -9.90 -4.06 -20.88
C LYS A 165 -9.52 -3.98 -19.41
N THR A 166 -10.26 -4.66 -18.54
CA THR A 166 -9.99 -4.70 -17.10
C THR A 166 -9.60 -6.10 -16.67
N GLN A 167 -8.59 -6.19 -15.81
CA GLN A 167 -8.12 -7.45 -15.25
C GLN A 167 -7.85 -7.30 -13.75
N VAL A 168 -8.21 -8.30 -12.96
CA VAL A 168 -7.84 -8.35 -11.55
C VAL A 168 -6.56 -9.14 -11.40
N ILE A 169 -5.53 -8.48 -10.84
CA ILE A 169 -4.25 -9.11 -10.51
C ILE A 169 -3.96 -8.80 -9.04
N PRO A 170 -4.17 -9.77 -8.13
CA PRO A 170 -3.93 -9.59 -6.70
C PRO A 170 -2.46 -9.28 -6.41
N LEU A 171 -2.22 -8.60 -5.29
CA LEU A 171 -0.87 -8.35 -4.81
C LEU A 171 -0.30 -9.58 -4.14
N ALA A 172 1.03 -9.64 -4.09
CA ALA A 172 1.78 -10.62 -3.33
C ALA A 172 2.61 -9.91 -2.25
N CYS A 173 3.06 -10.64 -1.25
CA CYS A 173 4.00 -10.17 -0.24
C CYS A 173 5.25 -11.07 -0.19
N GLU A 174 6.32 -10.56 0.43
CA GLU A 174 7.54 -11.32 0.64
C GLU A 174 7.27 -12.56 1.51
N GLN A 175 8.03 -13.62 1.24
CA GLN A 175 8.02 -14.81 2.10
C GLN A 175 8.59 -14.49 3.50
N PRO A 176 8.15 -15.20 4.55
CA PRO A 176 8.66 -15.01 5.90
C PRO A 176 10.17 -15.15 5.97
N LYS A 177 10.79 -14.22 6.67
CA LYS A 177 12.24 -14.21 6.94
C LYS A 177 12.49 -14.71 8.35
N VAL A 178 13.59 -15.42 8.51
CA VAL A 178 14.13 -15.78 9.84
C VAL A 178 15.06 -14.66 10.28
N PHE A 179 14.89 -14.20 11.50
CA PHE A 179 15.72 -13.16 12.12
C PHE A 179 16.59 -13.78 13.22
N ASP A 180 17.80 -13.26 13.38
CA ASP A 180 18.67 -13.66 14.47
C ASP A 180 18.16 -13.09 15.82
N LEU A 181 18.58 -13.72 16.91
CA LEU A 181 18.15 -13.35 18.26
C LEU A 181 18.58 -11.94 18.66
N GLU A 182 19.71 -11.46 18.15
CA GLU A 182 20.21 -10.13 18.43
C GLU A 182 19.29 -9.06 17.82
N SER A 183 18.95 -9.17 16.53
CA SER A 183 18.00 -8.29 15.83
C SER A 183 16.63 -8.28 16.51
N ILE A 184 16.14 -9.45 16.96
CA ILE A 184 14.87 -9.56 17.67
C ILE A 184 14.95 -8.81 19.02
N ASN A 185 16.00 -9.05 19.81
CA ASN A 185 16.15 -8.44 21.12
C ASN A 185 16.35 -6.92 21.02
N ASN A 186 17.15 -6.47 20.08
CA ASN A 186 17.37 -5.05 19.82
C ASN A 186 16.07 -4.35 19.43
N THR A 187 15.26 -4.97 18.56
CA THR A 187 13.96 -4.42 18.16
C THR A 187 12.99 -4.37 19.34
N LYS A 188 12.90 -5.44 20.13
CA LYS A 188 12.05 -5.48 21.33
C LYS A 188 12.46 -4.40 22.34
N ALA A 189 13.76 -4.28 22.63
CA ALA A 189 14.28 -3.27 23.56
C ALA A 189 14.01 -1.85 23.05
N LYS A 190 14.26 -1.59 21.76
CA LYS A 190 14.05 -0.29 21.14
C LYS A 190 12.62 0.23 21.28
N PHE A 191 11.63 -0.66 21.15
CA PHE A 191 10.21 -0.28 21.17
C PHE A 191 9.51 -0.65 22.50
N GLY A 192 10.21 -1.17 23.48
CA GLY A 192 9.64 -1.55 24.78
C GLY A 192 8.64 -2.72 24.71
N LEU A 193 8.87 -3.68 23.81
CA LEU A 193 7.97 -4.83 23.59
C LEU A 193 8.27 -5.97 24.57
N HIS A 194 7.92 -5.75 25.85
CA HIS A 194 8.21 -6.70 26.93
C HIS A 194 7.06 -7.64 27.26
N ARG A 195 5.86 -7.35 26.78
CA ARG A 195 4.64 -8.12 27.04
C ARG A 195 4.11 -8.75 25.75
N LYS A 196 3.15 -9.65 25.90
CA LYS A 196 2.29 -10.10 24.82
C LYS A 196 1.57 -8.90 24.19
N TYR A 197 1.44 -8.84 22.88
CA TYR A 197 0.79 -7.69 22.25
C TYR A 197 -0.08 -8.05 21.05
N LEU A 198 -1.17 -7.29 20.92
CA LEU A 198 -1.94 -7.17 19.70
C LEU A 198 -1.24 -6.16 18.80
N LEU A 199 -1.24 -6.40 17.50
CA LEU A 199 -0.52 -5.57 16.54
C LEU A 199 -1.46 -4.97 15.50
N PHE A 200 -1.27 -3.69 15.23
CA PHE A 200 -1.81 -2.98 14.07
C PHE A 200 -0.66 -2.37 13.25
N ILE A 201 -0.70 -2.50 11.91
CA ILE A 201 0.28 -1.89 11.01
C ILE A 201 -0.44 -1.05 9.97
N GLY A 202 -0.16 0.27 9.92
CA GLY A 202 -0.73 1.17 8.91
C GLY A 202 -0.55 2.64 9.24
N THR A 203 -0.72 3.51 8.24
CA THR A 203 -0.76 4.96 8.47
C THR A 203 -1.97 5.31 9.35
N LEU A 204 -1.78 6.20 10.33
CA LEU A 204 -2.85 6.60 11.24
C LEU A 204 -3.79 7.58 10.53
N GLU A 205 -4.80 7.04 9.87
CA GLU A 205 -5.82 7.77 9.12
C GLU A 205 -7.22 7.21 9.41
N PRO A 206 -8.32 7.99 9.25
CA PRO A 206 -9.67 7.62 9.70
C PRO A 206 -10.15 6.27 9.17
N ARG A 207 -9.88 5.96 7.88
CA ARG A 207 -10.34 4.71 7.27
C ARG A 207 -9.73 3.45 7.90
N LYS A 208 -8.63 3.59 8.64
CA LYS A 208 -7.99 2.49 9.38
C LYS A 208 -8.71 2.17 10.70
N ASN A 209 -9.64 3.02 11.12
CA ASN A 209 -10.57 2.77 12.22
C ASN A 209 -9.90 2.52 13.57
N ILE A 210 -8.77 3.18 13.81
CA ILE A 210 -7.95 2.98 15.02
C ILE A 210 -8.71 3.39 16.28
N VAL A 211 -9.59 4.39 16.20
CA VAL A 211 -10.41 4.83 17.33
C VAL A 211 -11.29 3.68 17.87
N ASN A 212 -12.00 2.96 16.97
CA ASN A 212 -12.80 1.81 17.39
C ASN A 212 -11.94 0.65 17.91
N LEU A 213 -10.73 0.48 17.34
CA LEU A 213 -9.76 -0.49 17.88
C LEU A 213 -9.36 -0.14 19.32
N LEU A 214 -9.09 1.13 19.62
CA LEU A 214 -8.74 1.58 20.97
C LEU A 214 -9.89 1.36 21.98
N ILE A 215 -11.12 1.63 21.57
CA ILE A 215 -12.30 1.39 22.42
C ILE A 215 -12.48 -0.12 22.68
N ALA A 216 -12.30 -0.96 21.67
CA ALA A 216 -12.34 -2.41 21.85
C ALA A 216 -11.18 -2.92 22.73
N PHE A 217 -9.98 -2.36 22.52
CA PHE A 217 -8.79 -2.71 23.32
C PHE A 217 -8.94 -2.32 24.80
N GLU A 218 -9.58 -1.21 25.11
CA GLU A 218 -9.87 -0.79 26.49
C GLU A 218 -10.71 -1.86 27.21
N LYS A 219 -11.69 -2.48 26.53
CA LYS A 219 -12.45 -3.61 27.08
C LYS A 219 -11.57 -4.84 27.31
N ILE A 220 -10.62 -5.11 26.40
CA ILE A 220 -9.66 -6.24 26.54
C ILE A 220 -8.76 -6.02 27.77
N VAL A 221 -8.19 -4.83 27.94
CA VAL A 221 -7.27 -4.51 29.04
C VAL A 221 -7.96 -4.62 30.41
N LYS A 222 -9.25 -4.32 30.50
CA LYS A 222 -10.05 -4.50 31.75
C LYS A 222 -10.11 -5.97 32.18
N ASN A 223 -10.09 -6.90 31.23
CA ASN A 223 -10.17 -8.34 31.48
C ASN A 223 -8.80 -9.04 31.52
N ASP A 224 -7.84 -8.56 30.73
CA ASP A 224 -6.45 -9.06 30.68
C ASP A 224 -5.44 -7.90 30.78
N SER A 225 -4.91 -7.71 31.97
CA SER A 225 -3.92 -6.67 32.25
C SER A 225 -2.52 -6.98 31.72
N CYS A 226 -2.29 -8.14 31.08
CA CYS A 226 -0.97 -8.57 30.62
C CYS A 226 -0.69 -8.34 29.13
N ILE A 227 -1.66 -7.77 28.37
CA ILE A 227 -1.55 -7.57 26.93
C ILE A 227 -1.39 -6.09 26.58
N ASP A 228 -0.53 -5.75 25.62
CA ASP A 228 -0.34 -4.41 25.08
C ASP A 228 -0.91 -4.31 23.65
N LEU A 229 -1.17 -3.08 23.18
CA LEU A 229 -1.48 -2.79 21.80
C LEU A 229 -0.30 -2.04 21.15
N VAL A 230 0.28 -2.64 20.13
CA VAL A 230 1.37 -2.02 19.35
C VAL A 230 0.81 -1.49 18.04
N ILE A 231 1.00 -0.20 17.81
CA ILE A 231 0.57 0.50 16.62
C ILE A 231 1.79 0.96 15.83
N VAL A 232 2.04 0.29 14.71
CA VAL A 232 3.16 0.57 13.81
C VAL A 232 2.67 1.40 12.64
N GLY A 233 3.31 2.55 12.38
CA GLY A 233 3.03 3.34 11.19
C GLY A 233 3.28 4.83 11.35
N LYS A 234 3.21 5.54 10.22
CA LYS A 234 3.41 6.98 10.17
C LYS A 234 2.24 7.71 10.81
N LYS A 235 2.56 8.85 11.42
CA LYS A 235 1.57 9.84 11.82
C LYS A 235 0.83 10.33 10.56
N GLY A 236 -0.45 10.02 10.47
CA GLY A 236 -1.36 10.57 9.47
C GLY A 236 -2.10 11.80 10.02
N TRP A 237 -3.05 12.29 9.28
CA TRP A 237 -3.79 13.52 9.58
C TRP A 237 -4.76 13.44 10.78
N PHE A 238 -5.07 12.22 11.31
CA PHE A 238 -5.90 11.99 12.50
C PHE A 238 -5.09 11.44 13.69
N TYR A 239 -3.79 11.69 13.70
CA TYR A 239 -2.92 11.22 14.77
C TYR A 239 -3.29 11.81 16.13
N ASN A 240 -3.61 13.11 16.17
CA ASN A 240 -3.96 13.78 17.42
C ASN A 240 -5.24 13.23 18.05
N ASP A 241 -6.27 12.96 17.24
CA ASP A 241 -7.54 12.36 17.71
C ASP A 241 -7.31 10.97 18.30
N THR A 242 -6.39 10.20 17.71
CA THR A 242 -5.98 8.89 18.23
C THR A 242 -5.30 9.01 19.59
N LEU A 243 -4.39 9.99 19.76
CA LEU A 243 -3.73 10.23 21.05
C LEU A 243 -4.71 10.71 22.13
N THR A 244 -5.60 11.64 21.78
CA THR A 244 -6.65 12.12 22.68
C THR A 244 -7.51 10.94 23.15
N LYS A 245 -7.89 10.04 22.24
CA LYS A 245 -8.69 8.85 22.59
C LYS A 245 -7.95 7.92 23.55
N VAL A 246 -6.65 7.70 23.39
CA VAL A 246 -5.84 6.90 24.32
C VAL A 246 -5.84 7.50 25.73
N GLN A 247 -5.79 8.83 25.85
CA GLN A 247 -5.85 9.52 27.16
C GLN A 247 -7.25 9.44 27.78
N GLU A 248 -8.30 9.68 26.99
CA GLU A 248 -9.71 9.58 27.44
C GLU A 248 -10.03 8.19 27.99
N LEU A 249 -9.49 7.14 27.37
CA LEU A 249 -9.70 5.74 27.79
C LEU A 249 -8.77 5.30 28.91
N ASN A 250 -7.83 6.14 29.36
CA ASN A 250 -6.84 5.81 30.40
C ASN A 250 -6.00 4.55 30.11
N ILE A 251 -5.67 4.31 28.81
CA ILE A 251 -4.89 3.14 28.36
C ILE A 251 -3.49 3.50 27.87
N ALA A 252 -3.01 4.71 28.14
CA ALA A 252 -1.74 5.22 27.61
C ALA A 252 -0.51 4.34 27.96
N ASN A 253 -0.52 3.68 29.11
CA ASN A 253 0.53 2.77 29.56
C ASN A 253 0.47 1.36 28.89
N ARG A 254 -0.52 1.13 28.04
CA ARG A 254 -0.79 -0.16 27.38
C ARG A 254 -0.79 -0.04 25.85
N VAL A 255 -0.63 1.17 25.30
CA VAL A 255 -0.60 1.43 23.85
C VAL A 255 0.78 1.96 23.46
N ILE A 256 1.47 1.21 22.60
CA ILE A 256 2.81 1.54 22.14
C ILE A 256 2.72 2.03 20.69
N PHE A 257 3.06 3.30 20.46
CA PHE A 257 3.19 3.87 19.11
C PHE A 257 4.66 3.84 18.68
N THR A 258 5.02 2.96 17.76
CA THR A 258 6.41 2.86 17.29
C THR A 258 6.79 3.96 16.31
N GLY A 259 5.81 4.60 15.68
CA GLY A 259 6.04 5.44 14.51
C GLY A 259 6.44 4.62 13.27
N PHE A 260 7.17 5.24 12.35
CA PHE A 260 7.71 4.55 11.19
C PHE A 260 8.88 3.65 11.58
N VAL A 261 8.85 2.41 11.14
CA VAL A 261 9.88 1.40 11.37
C VAL A 261 10.49 0.94 10.03
N THR A 262 11.69 0.39 10.07
CA THR A 262 12.31 -0.25 8.90
C THR A 262 11.52 -1.50 8.47
N THR A 263 11.77 -2.00 7.27
CA THR A 263 11.12 -3.23 6.79
C THR A 263 11.48 -4.43 7.67
N GLU A 264 12.71 -4.52 8.12
CA GLU A 264 13.18 -5.56 9.02
C GLU A 264 12.48 -5.49 10.38
N GLU A 265 12.51 -4.32 11.03
CA GLU A 265 11.82 -4.10 12.30
C GLU A 265 10.32 -4.40 12.19
N LYS A 266 9.68 -4.01 11.08
CA LYS A 266 8.26 -4.32 10.82
C LYS A 266 8.00 -5.82 10.89
N PHE A 267 8.81 -6.61 10.23
CA PHE A 267 8.60 -8.06 10.19
C PHE A 267 9.01 -8.75 11.49
N ILE A 268 10.01 -8.24 12.21
CA ILE A 268 10.33 -8.71 13.57
C ILE A 268 9.15 -8.45 14.52
N ILE A 269 8.60 -7.24 14.51
CA ILE A 269 7.43 -6.89 15.32
C ILE A 269 6.22 -7.75 14.92
N LEU A 270 6.01 -7.97 13.61
CA LEU A 270 4.92 -8.81 13.13
C LEU A 270 5.07 -10.26 13.59
N SER A 271 6.26 -10.84 13.45
CA SER A 271 6.52 -12.24 13.84
C SER A 271 6.38 -12.50 15.35
N GLY A 272 6.58 -11.47 16.18
CA GLY A 272 6.42 -11.54 17.63
C GLY A 272 5.01 -11.21 18.15
N ALA A 273 4.08 -10.86 17.27
CA ALA A 273 2.72 -10.48 17.66
C ALA A 273 1.91 -11.70 18.15
N TYR A 274 1.09 -11.48 19.19
CA TYR A 274 0.13 -12.49 19.64
C TYR A 274 -1.04 -12.63 18.67
N ALA A 275 -1.54 -11.50 18.16
CA ALA A 275 -2.50 -11.45 17.06
C ALA A 275 -2.37 -10.12 16.31
N PHE A 276 -2.76 -10.15 15.06
CA PHE A 276 -2.82 -8.97 14.17
C PHE A 276 -4.27 -8.52 14.01
N ILE A 277 -4.56 -7.24 14.30
CA ILE A 277 -5.91 -6.71 14.27
C ILE A 277 -5.97 -5.57 13.24
N TYR A 278 -6.87 -5.70 12.26
CA TYR A 278 -6.96 -4.73 11.16
C TYR A 278 -8.41 -4.32 10.85
N PRO A 279 -8.99 -3.39 11.62
CA PRO A 279 -10.40 -2.99 11.52
C PRO A 279 -10.66 -1.95 10.43
N SER A 280 -9.89 -1.95 9.35
CA SER A 280 -10.01 -0.94 8.30
C SER A 280 -11.39 -0.95 7.65
N ILE A 281 -11.95 0.25 7.41
CA ILE A 281 -13.27 0.42 6.81
C ILE A 281 -13.19 0.30 5.28
N TYR A 282 -12.04 0.59 4.70
CA TYR A 282 -11.85 0.53 3.25
C TYR A 282 -10.39 0.31 2.88
N GLU A 283 -10.15 -0.68 2.01
CA GLU A 283 -8.86 -0.99 1.40
C GLU A 283 -9.03 -1.35 -0.07
N GLY A 284 -8.03 -0.99 -0.87
CA GLY A 284 -7.97 -1.50 -2.23
C GLY A 284 -7.48 -2.95 -2.31
N PHE A 285 -6.63 -3.36 -1.33
CA PHE A 285 -6.17 -4.75 -1.19
C PHE A 285 -6.03 -5.17 0.27
N GLY A 286 -5.04 -4.63 1.00
CA GLY A 286 -4.78 -5.00 2.39
C GLY A 286 -3.47 -5.76 2.57
N LEU A 287 -2.36 -5.26 1.99
CA LEU A 287 -1.03 -5.88 2.13
C LEU A 287 -0.66 -6.25 3.58
N PRO A 288 -0.90 -5.40 4.62
CA PRO A 288 -0.57 -5.78 5.99
C PRO A 288 -1.28 -7.04 6.48
N VAL A 289 -2.50 -7.27 6.01
CA VAL A 289 -3.28 -8.47 6.34
C VAL A 289 -2.71 -9.69 5.62
N LEU A 290 -2.35 -9.55 4.34
CA LEU A 290 -1.67 -10.62 3.61
C LEU A 290 -0.32 -10.97 4.25
N GLU A 291 0.45 -9.97 4.67
CA GLU A 291 1.72 -10.17 5.40
C GLU A 291 1.49 -10.94 6.71
N SER A 292 0.46 -10.59 7.49
CA SER A 292 0.20 -11.25 8.77
C SER A 292 -0.17 -12.73 8.62
N ILE A 293 -1.04 -13.08 7.69
CA ILE A 293 -1.40 -14.49 7.44
C ILE A 293 -0.22 -15.28 6.86
N THR A 294 0.61 -14.64 6.02
CA THR A 294 1.82 -15.27 5.47
C THR A 294 2.83 -15.59 6.56
N TYR A 295 2.97 -14.72 7.58
CA TYR A 295 3.76 -14.98 8.78
C TYR A 295 3.06 -15.89 9.80
N LYS A 296 1.88 -16.44 9.46
CA LYS A 296 1.08 -17.34 10.30
C LYS A 296 0.68 -16.72 11.66
N ILE A 297 0.50 -15.40 11.67
CA ILE A 297 0.02 -14.71 12.87
C ILE A 297 -1.51 -14.79 12.90
N PRO A 298 -2.13 -15.18 14.04
CA PRO A 298 -3.58 -15.12 14.19
C PRO A 298 -4.09 -13.73 13.80
N THR A 299 -5.01 -13.67 12.82
CA THR A 299 -5.40 -12.41 12.22
C THR A 299 -6.90 -12.20 12.34
N VAL A 300 -7.29 -10.99 12.76
CA VAL A 300 -8.66 -10.51 12.79
C VAL A 300 -8.75 -9.29 11.88
N THR A 301 -9.65 -9.30 10.91
CA THR A 301 -9.80 -8.19 9.96
C THR A 301 -11.25 -7.93 9.60
N SER A 302 -11.51 -6.82 8.92
CA SER A 302 -12.87 -6.41 8.56
C SER A 302 -13.51 -7.34 7.53
N ASN A 303 -14.81 -7.51 7.63
CA ASN A 303 -15.64 -8.28 6.70
C ASN A 303 -16.11 -7.47 5.48
N ILE A 304 -15.47 -6.34 5.18
CA ILE A 304 -15.84 -5.42 4.10
C ILE A 304 -14.67 -5.07 3.20
N SER A 305 -14.96 -4.44 2.06
CA SER A 305 -13.98 -4.02 1.06
C SER A 305 -13.22 -5.24 0.49
N SER A 306 -11.91 -5.12 0.22
CA SER A 306 -11.07 -6.19 -0.32
C SER A 306 -10.62 -7.22 0.73
N LEU A 307 -10.78 -6.95 2.02
CA LEU A 307 -10.18 -7.75 3.08
C LEU A 307 -10.68 -9.21 3.11
N PRO A 308 -11.99 -9.49 2.93
CA PRO A 308 -12.47 -10.88 2.87
C PRO A 308 -11.86 -11.69 1.73
N GLU A 309 -11.68 -11.10 0.53
CA GLU A 309 -11.08 -11.80 -0.60
C GLU A 309 -9.58 -12.06 -0.42
N VAL A 310 -8.88 -11.18 0.33
CA VAL A 310 -7.45 -11.34 0.60
C VAL A 310 -7.19 -12.47 1.60
N VAL A 311 -8.00 -12.58 2.64
CA VAL A 311 -7.77 -13.57 3.70
C VAL A 311 -8.43 -14.92 3.44
N GLY A 312 -9.47 -14.98 2.62
CA GLY A 312 -10.24 -16.20 2.44
C GLY A 312 -10.71 -16.78 3.78
N GLN A 313 -10.22 -17.97 4.13
CA GLN A 313 -10.52 -18.64 5.40
C GLN A 313 -9.37 -18.54 6.43
N ALA A 314 -8.31 -17.79 6.14
CA ALA A 314 -7.11 -17.74 6.97
C ALA A 314 -7.18 -16.71 8.11
N ALA A 315 -8.31 -16.00 8.28
CA ALA A 315 -8.49 -14.98 9.31
C ALA A 315 -9.93 -14.95 9.82
N ILE A 316 -10.11 -14.38 11.01
CA ILE A 316 -11.44 -14.08 11.56
C ILE A 316 -11.93 -12.77 10.97
N LEU A 317 -13.16 -12.76 10.48
CA LEU A 317 -13.81 -11.58 9.93
C LEU A 317 -14.70 -10.90 10.98
N MET A 318 -14.54 -9.60 11.15
CA MET A 318 -15.33 -8.78 12.08
C MET A 318 -16.03 -7.63 11.38
N ASN A 319 -17.08 -7.11 11.95
CA ASN A 319 -17.72 -5.88 11.51
C ASN A 319 -16.96 -4.66 12.09
N PRO A 320 -16.26 -3.86 11.27
CA PRO A 320 -15.44 -2.73 11.75
C PRO A 320 -16.28 -1.58 12.35
N ASN A 321 -17.57 -1.53 12.07
CA ASN A 321 -18.48 -0.52 12.60
C ASN A 321 -19.12 -0.94 13.94
N ASN A 322 -18.84 -2.15 14.43
CA ASN A 322 -19.35 -2.65 15.69
C ASN A 322 -18.19 -2.96 16.64
N ILE A 323 -18.07 -2.19 17.70
CA ILE A 323 -16.99 -2.32 18.69
C ILE A 323 -17.00 -3.69 19.37
N ASP A 324 -18.16 -4.26 19.66
CA ASP A 324 -18.27 -5.58 20.26
C ASP A 324 -17.80 -6.69 19.30
N SER A 325 -18.01 -6.49 17.99
CA SER A 325 -17.47 -7.38 16.97
C SER A 325 -15.94 -7.30 16.85
N ILE A 326 -15.33 -6.17 17.21
CA ILE A 326 -13.86 -6.02 17.25
C ILE A 326 -13.31 -6.64 18.55
N TYR A 327 -14.06 -6.53 19.64
CA TYR A 327 -13.68 -7.03 20.96
C TYR A 327 -13.74 -8.57 21.06
N ASN A 328 -14.86 -9.18 20.60
CA ASN A 328 -15.10 -10.64 20.66
C ASN A 328 -14.26 -11.41 19.60
#